data_bac9282c2f8d47d4ac1cd22099f87aa7
#
_entry.id   bac9282c2f8d47d4ac1cd22099f87aa7
#
_cell.length_a   1.000
_cell.length_b   1.000
_cell.length_c   1.000
_cell.angle_alpha   90.00
_cell.angle_beta   90.00
_cell.angle_gamma   90.00
#
_symmetry.space_group_name_H-M   'P 1'
#
loop_
_entity.id
_entity.type
_entity.pdbx_description
1 polymer ?
#
loop_
_entity_poly.entity_id
_entity_poly.type
_entity_poly.pdbx_seq_one_letter_code
_entity_poly.pdbx_strand_id
1 'polypeptide(L)'
;MDTVGSVVGALPRPGLRERKKQRTRDALVRAALDLIATRGYDGTTVDDIAAAVDVSQRTFFRYFASKEEVALFVPRLAEQQIAEAVRARPCDEAPLEALRRAVLDSWDAINEAVGRLVPVELHMRVYRVIESTPALLAAHLRRSAELEEELAGIIAEREGLDVDTDPRPRILVAAFGGVIRVAERRWSAGDDLSTEALRELMRTCLDHVGPALATNWRTGGSPNRHNET
;
A
#
# COMPACT_ATOMS: atom_id res chain seq x y z
N MET A 1 46.60 -23.26 6.93
CA MET A 1 45.63 -23.26 8.04
C MET A 1 45.44 -21.79 8.41
N ASP A 2 44.57 -21.08 7.74
CA ASP A 2 44.23 -19.72 8.11
C ASP A 2 42.72 -19.57 8.10
N THR A 3 42.21 -19.35 9.31
CA THR A 3 40.80 -19.23 9.65
C THR A 3 40.31 -17.86 9.27
N VAL A 4 39.54 -17.75 8.18
CA VAL A 4 38.84 -16.49 7.80
C VAL A 4 37.61 -16.37 8.71
N GLY A 5 37.75 -15.56 9.78
CA GLY A 5 36.67 -15.18 10.66
C GLY A 5 35.65 -14.28 9.91
N SER A 6 34.45 -14.80 9.76
CA SER A 6 33.29 -14.05 9.25
C SER A 6 32.90 -12.97 10.26
N VAL A 7 33.21 -11.72 9.95
CA VAL A 7 32.72 -10.56 10.67
C VAL A 7 31.34 -10.21 10.12
N VAL A 8 30.31 -10.83 10.67
CA VAL A 8 28.93 -10.34 10.50
C VAL A 8 28.82 -9.07 11.35
N GLY A 9 28.96 -7.92 10.69
CA GLY A 9 28.78 -6.60 11.29
C GLY A 9 27.33 -6.45 11.77
N ALA A 10 27.10 -6.53 13.07
CA ALA A 10 25.82 -6.19 13.67
C ALA A 10 25.51 -4.72 13.40
N LEU A 11 24.40 -4.42 12.73
CA LEU A 11 23.90 -3.07 12.54
C LEU A 11 23.81 -2.35 13.89
N PRO A 12 24.26 -1.09 14.00
CA PRO A 12 24.25 -0.34 15.26
C PRO A 12 22.82 -0.22 15.77
N ARG A 13 22.58 -0.66 17.01
CA ARG A 13 21.28 -0.53 17.68
C ARG A 13 20.91 0.97 17.78
N PRO A 14 19.72 1.37 17.36
CA PRO A 14 19.28 2.77 17.42
C PRO A 14 19.42 3.31 18.84
N GLY A 15 19.96 4.54 18.98
CA GLY A 15 20.21 5.20 20.26
C GLY A 15 18.91 5.43 21.06
N LEU A 16 19.03 5.67 22.37
CA LEU A 16 17.88 5.93 23.26
C LEU A 16 16.97 7.05 22.76
N ARG A 17 17.54 8.10 22.16
CA ARG A 17 16.79 9.22 21.58
C ARG A 17 15.94 8.79 20.38
N GLU A 18 16.50 7.98 19.49
CA GLU A 18 15.78 7.50 18.32
C GLU A 18 14.67 6.52 18.70
N ARG A 19 14.92 5.64 19.66
CA ARG A 19 13.88 4.74 20.21
C ARG A 19 12.73 5.52 20.86
N LYS A 20 13.02 6.61 21.60
CA LYS A 20 11.98 7.45 22.19
C LYS A 20 11.17 8.19 21.12
N LYS A 21 11.86 8.69 20.07
CA LYS A 21 11.23 9.35 18.93
C LYS A 21 10.25 8.39 18.23
N GLN A 22 10.72 7.17 17.92
CA GLN A 22 9.88 6.15 17.28
C GLN A 22 8.67 5.77 18.14
N ARG A 23 8.84 5.53 19.45
CA ARG A 23 7.73 5.23 20.34
C ARG A 23 6.65 6.32 20.37
N THR A 24 7.05 7.59 20.39
CA THR A 24 6.10 8.72 20.35
C THR A 24 5.37 8.76 19.01
N ARG A 25 6.06 8.55 17.90
CA ARG A 25 5.44 8.48 16.57
C ARG A 25 4.42 7.34 16.49
N ASP A 26 4.79 6.15 16.93
CA ASP A 26 3.91 4.98 16.92
C ASP A 26 2.67 5.19 17.81
N ALA A 27 2.84 5.83 18.97
CA ALA A 27 1.73 6.18 19.87
C ALA A 27 0.77 7.17 19.21
N LEU A 28 1.27 8.20 18.52
CA LEU A 28 0.46 9.16 17.75
C LEU A 28 -0.34 8.48 16.63
N VAL A 29 0.29 7.55 15.90
CA VAL A 29 -0.41 6.78 14.86
C VAL A 29 -1.54 5.96 15.47
N ARG A 30 -1.29 5.19 16.54
CA ARG A 30 -2.33 4.38 17.20
C ARG A 30 -3.48 5.23 17.68
N ALA A 31 -3.19 6.34 18.37
CA ALA A 31 -4.22 7.24 18.87
C ALA A 31 -5.05 7.87 17.74
N ALA A 32 -4.39 8.30 16.65
CA ALA A 32 -5.08 8.87 15.51
C ALA A 32 -6.03 7.84 14.85
N LEU A 33 -5.54 6.62 14.58
CA LEU A 33 -6.34 5.58 13.95
C LEU A 33 -7.51 5.14 14.84
N ASP A 34 -7.32 5.06 16.16
CA ASP A 34 -8.35 4.68 17.12
C ASP A 34 -9.47 5.76 17.20
N LEU A 35 -9.08 7.03 17.26
CA LEU A 35 -10.02 8.15 17.24
C LEU A 35 -10.77 8.25 15.90
N ILE A 36 -10.09 8.10 14.79
CA ILE A 36 -10.70 8.11 13.45
C ILE A 36 -11.67 6.94 13.28
N ALA A 37 -11.32 5.74 13.75
CA ALA A 37 -12.19 4.58 13.68
C ALA A 37 -13.45 4.69 14.55
N THR A 38 -13.38 5.47 15.64
CA THR A 38 -14.48 5.59 16.63
C THR A 38 -15.34 6.83 16.41
N ARG A 39 -14.74 7.97 16.03
CA ARG A 39 -15.41 9.27 15.90
C ARG A 39 -15.52 9.76 14.46
N GLY A 40 -14.95 9.03 13.51
CA GLY A 40 -14.79 9.47 12.13
C GLY A 40 -13.64 10.47 11.96
N TYR A 41 -13.27 10.71 10.70
CA TYR A 41 -12.19 11.63 10.36
C TYR A 41 -12.50 13.08 10.75
N ASP A 42 -13.70 13.58 10.40
CA ASP A 42 -14.09 14.97 10.67
C ASP A 42 -14.28 15.23 12.16
N GLY A 43 -14.73 14.23 12.92
CA GLY A 43 -14.90 14.29 14.37
C GLY A 43 -13.60 14.15 15.19
N THR A 44 -12.44 14.03 14.54
CA THR A 44 -11.13 13.89 15.18
C THR A 44 -10.24 15.09 14.86
N THR A 45 -9.69 15.74 15.89
CA THR A 45 -8.77 16.88 15.75
C THR A 45 -7.33 16.50 16.07
N VAL A 46 -6.36 17.33 15.64
CA VAL A 46 -4.94 17.17 16.03
C VAL A 46 -4.78 17.30 17.55
N ASP A 47 -5.58 18.15 18.20
CA ASP A 47 -5.56 18.32 19.65
C ASP A 47 -6.04 17.07 20.38
N ASP A 48 -7.08 16.39 19.88
CA ASP A 48 -7.55 15.11 20.43
C ASP A 48 -6.46 14.04 20.34
N ILE A 49 -5.79 13.94 19.19
CA ILE A 49 -4.71 12.97 18.97
C ILE A 49 -3.52 13.26 19.90
N ALA A 50 -3.11 14.52 20.01
CA ALA A 50 -1.99 14.92 20.85
C ALA A 50 -2.30 14.69 22.36
N ALA A 51 -3.51 15.05 22.79
CA ALA A 51 -3.99 14.83 24.15
C ALA A 51 -4.06 13.34 24.52
N ALA A 52 -4.46 12.46 23.60
CA ALA A 52 -4.54 11.02 23.83
C ALA A 52 -3.15 10.37 24.10
N VAL A 53 -2.07 11.06 23.75
CA VAL A 53 -0.66 10.60 23.93
C VAL A 53 0.10 11.45 24.97
N ASP A 54 -0.58 12.38 25.60
CA ASP A 54 0.00 13.34 26.57
C ASP A 54 1.18 14.13 25.98
N VAL A 55 0.97 14.67 24.76
CA VAL A 55 1.94 15.54 24.09
C VAL A 55 1.28 16.83 23.64
N SER A 56 2.07 17.89 23.41
CA SER A 56 1.55 19.13 22.82
C SER A 56 1.27 18.99 21.32
N GLN A 57 0.37 19.83 20.79
CA GLN A 57 0.13 19.97 19.35
C GLN A 57 1.45 20.28 18.57
N ARG A 58 2.33 21.14 19.16
CA ARG A 58 3.68 21.37 18.61
C ARG A 58 4.51 20.09 18.51
N THR A 59 4.34 19.16 19.44
CA THR A 59 4.99 17.85 19.40
C THR A 59 4.42 16.98 18.31
N PHE A 60 3.11 16.99 18.09
CA PHE A 60 2.48 16.31 16.94
C PHE A 60 3.07 16.81 15.63
N PHE A 61 3.09 18.12 15.39
CA PHE A 61 3.61 18.71 14.16
C PHE A 61 5.13 18.50 13.92
N ARG A 62 5.85 18.04 14.90
CA ARG A 62 7.23 17.57 14.71
C ARG A 62 7.33 16.20 14.02
N TYR A 63 6.26 15.39 14.08
CA TYR A 63 6.19 14.03 13.52
C TYR A 63 5.36 13.95 12.25
N PHE A 64 4.29 14.71 12.17
CA PHE A 64 3.31 14.69 11.08
C PHE A 64 2.94 16.12 10.69
N ALA A 65 2.94 16.42 9.38
CA ALA A 65 2.58 17.74 8.89
C ALA A 65 1.06 18.02 9.00
N SER A 66 0.23 16.97 9.02
CA SER A 66 -1.22 17.12 9.07
C SER A 66 -1.92 15.89 9.67
N LYS A 67 -3.23 16.01 9.90
CA LYS A 67 -4.10 14.90 10.31
C LYS A 67 -4.22 13.84 9.20
N GLU A 68 -4.21 14.26 7.95
CA GLU A 68 -4.19 13.37 6.79
C GLU A 68 -2.94 12.50 6.78
N GLU A 69 -1.77 13.08 7.05
CA GLU A 69 -0.52 12.33 7.02
C GLU A 69 -0.47 11.22 8.05
N VAL A 70 -0.98 11.45 9.27
CA VAL A 70 -1.03 10.40 10.29
C VAL A 70 -2.10 9.35 9.98
N ALA A 71 -3.23 9.74 9.39
CA ALA A 71 -4.29 8.81 8.98
C ALA A 71 -3.81 7.86 7.85
N LEU A 72 -3.01 8.37 6.92
CA LEU A 72 -2.46 7.61 5.78
C LEU A 72 -1.10 6.95 6.09
N PHE A 73 -0.64 6.98 7.35
CA PHE A 73 0.67 6.46 7.70
C PHE A 73 0.83 4.97 7.43
N VAL A 74 -0.19 4.17 7.74
CA VAL A 74 -0.13 2.71 7.56
C VAL A 74 -0.22 2.30 6.08
N PRO A 75 -1.14 2.82 5.26
CA PRO A 75 -1.07 2.63 3.80
C PRO A 75 0.30 2.97 3.22
N ARG A 76 0.87 4.11 3.59
CA ARG A 76 2.20 4.53 3.15
C ARG A 76 3.31 3.54 3.54
N LEU A 77 3.21 2.93 4.72
CA LEU A 77 4.17 1.90 5.14
C LEU A 77 4.09 0.67 4.22
N ALA A 78 2.88 0.22 3.87
CA ALA A 78 2.68 -0.89 2.94
C ALA A 78 3.21 -0.57 1.53
N GLU A 79 2.95 0.63 1.02
CA GLU A 79 3.45 1.12 -0.26
C GLU A 79 4.99 1.10 -0.33
N GLN A 80 5.67 1.55 0.72
CA GLN A 80 7.14 1.52 0.81
C GLN A 80 7.68 0.09 0.76
N GLN A 81 7.05 -0.84 1.48
CA GLN A 81 7.44 -2.25 1.46
C GLN A 81 7.25 -2.87 0.07
N ILE A 82 6.19 -2.50 -0.64
CA ILE A 82 5.95 -2.96 -2.02
C ILE A 82 7.05 -2.43 -2.96
N ALA A 83 7.40 -1.15 -2.90
CA ALA A 83 8.46 -0.58 -3.72
C ALA A 83 9.81 -1.24 -3.46
N GLU A 84 10.16 -1.49 -2.20
CA GLU A 84 11.36 -2.24 -1.82
C GLU A 84 11.33 -3.67 -2.35
N ALA A 85 10.18 -4.34 -2.25
CA ALA A 85 10.01 -5.69 -2.76
C ALA A 85 10.18 -5.75 -4.29
N VAL A 86 9.65 -4.78 -5.05
CA VAL A 86 9.84 -4.71 -6.52
C VAL A 86 11.33 -4.51 -6.87
N ARG A 87 12.05 -3.65 -6.13
CA ARG A 87 13.50 -3.47 -6.33
C ARG A 87 14.29 -4.74 -6.07
N ALA A 88 13.85 -5.55 -5.11
CA ALA A 88 14.53 -6.79 -4.73
C ALA A 88 14.21 -7.99 -5.66
N ARG A 89 13.25 -7.86 -6.59
CA ARG A 89 12.91 -8.97 -7.50
C ARG A 89 14.06 -9.29 -8.46
N PRO A 90 14.26 -10.59 -8.82
CA PRO A 90 15.23 -11.01 -9.83
C PRO A 90 15.06 -10.25 -11.15
N CYS A 91 16.17 -9.84 -11.79
CA CYS A 91 16.12 -9.04 -13.02
C CYS A 91 15.62 -9.80 -14.24
N ASP A 92 15.59 -11.11 -14.20
CA ASP A 92 15.08 -12.00 -15.26
C ASP A 92 13.55 -12.21 -15.21
N GLU A 93 12.88 -11.74 -14.15
CA GLU A 93 11.43 -11.76 -14.10
C GLU A 93 10.83 -10.69 -15.02
N ALA A 94 9.79 -11.08 -15.79
CA ALA A 94 9.02 -10.12 -16.57
C ALA A 94 8.40 -9.01 -15.68
N PRO A 95 8.33 -7.76 -16.16
CA PRO A 95 7.93 -6.61 -15.33
C PRO A 95 6.58 -6.76 -14.61
N LEU A 96 5.55 -7.28 -15.28
CA LEU A 96 4.24 -7.52 -14.67
C LEU A 96 4.31 -8.60 -13.58
N GLU A 97 5.10 -9.65 -13.82
CA GLU A 97 5.26 -10.74 -12.83
C GLU A 97 6.06 -10.24 -11.61
N ALA A 98 7.07 -9.40 -11.81
CA ALA A 98 7.80 -8.78 -10.71
C ALA A 98 6.89 -7.93 -9.82
N LEU A 99 6.01 -7.10 -10.40
CA LEU A 99 5.01 -6.32 -9.67
C LEU A 99 4.03 -7.23 -8.91
N ARG A 100 3.48 -8.25 -9.60
CA ARG A 100 2.55 -9.22 -9.02
C ARG A 100 3.15 -9.94 -7.82
N ARG A 101 4.33 -10.52 -7.99
CA ARG A 101 5.03 -11.24 -6.92
C ARG A 101 5.45 -10.32 -5.79
N ALA A 102 5.91 -9.12 -6.07
CA ALA A 102 6.25 -8.16 -5.02
C ALA A 102 5.07 -7.90 -4.07
N VAL A 103 3.84 -7.76 -4.58
CA VAL A 103 2.66 -7.60 -3.73
C VAL A 103 2.31 -8.88 -2.99
N LEU A 104 2.21 -10.02 -3.68
CA LEU A 104 1.70 -11.26 -3.08
C LEU A 104 2.69 -11.93 -2.13
N ASP A 105 3.99 -11.93 -2.46
CA ASP A 105 5.03 -12.56 -1.61
C ASP A 105 5.36 -11.70 -0.38
N SER A 106 5.17 -10.37 -0.46
CA SER A 106 5.40 -9.45 0.66
C SER A 106 4.21 -9.35 1.62
N TRP A 107 3.07 -9.98 1.31
CA TRP A 107 1.82 -9.82 2.04
C TRP A 107 1.97 -10.08 3.55
N ASP A 108 2.55 -11.20 3.92
CA ASP A 108 2.71 -11.60 5.32
C ASP A 108 3.69 -10.67 6.05
N ALA A 109 4.77 -10.25 5.39
CA ALA A 109 5.73 -9.29 5.95
C ALA A 109 5.11 -7.90 6.16
N ILE A 110 4.26 -7.44 5.23
CA ILE A 110 3.50 -6.19 5.36
C ILE A 110 2.54 -6.27 6.54
N ASN A 111 1.75 -7.36 6.63
CA ASN A 111 0.80 -7.55 7.73
C ASN A 111 1.51 -7.63 9.09
N GLU A 112 2.66 -8.27 9.17
CA GLU A 112 3.47 -8.30 10.38
C GLU A 112 4.01 -6.89 10.74
N ALA A 113 4.49 -6.13 9.76
CA ALA A 113 4.96 -4.76 9.98
C ALA A 113 3.84 -3.83 10.46
N VAL A 114 2.65 -3.92 9.86
CA VAL A 114 1.44 -3.21 10.29
C VAL A 114 1.02 -3.67 11.68
N GLY A 115 0.97 -4.97 11.95
CA GLY A 115 0.57 -5.55 13.23
C GLY A 115 1.48 -5.17 14.40
N ARG A 116 2.76 -4.90 14.15
CA ARG A 116 3.67 -4.33 15.17
C ARG A 116 3.31 -2.90 15.55
N LEU A 117 2.69 -2.16 14.65
CA LEU A 117 2.30 -0.76 14.85
C LEU A 117 0.88 -0.63 15.40
N VAL A 118 -0.10 -1.27 14.78
CA VAL A 118 -1.52 -1.23 15.13
C VAL A 118 -2.17 -2.60 14.93
N PRO A 119 -3.25 -2.95 15.69
CA PRO A 119 -4.06 -4.12 15.37
C PRO A 119 -4.54 -4.05 13.91
N VAL A 120 -4.42 -5.17 13.19
CA VAL A 120 -4.77 -5.24 11.75
C VAL A 120 -6.24 -4.86 11.53
N GLU A 121 -7.13 -5.28 12.43
CA GLU A 121 -8.56 -4.97 12.38
C GLU A 121 -8.83 -3.46 12.50
N LEU A 122 -8.01 -2.75 13.29
CA LEU A 122 -8.10 -1.29 13.40
C LEU A 122 -7.68 -0.64 12.09
N HIS A 123 -6.56 -1.09 11.51
CA HIS A 123 -6.11 -0.60 10.20
C HIS A 123 -7.18 -0.80 9.14
N MET A 124 -7.78 -1.99 9.06
CA MET A 124 -8.80 -2.30 8.04
C MET A 124 -10.06 -1.44 8.21
N ARG A 125 -10.49 -1.14 9.45
CA ARG A 125 -11.59 -0.19 9.70
C ARG A 125 -11.26 1.23 9.25
N VAL A 126 -10.04 1.70 9.53
CA VAL A 126 -9.59 3.04 9.09
C VAL A 126 -9.47 3.11 7.58
N TYR A 127 -9.04 2.04 6.92
CA TYR A 127 -8.99 1.98 5.46
C TYR A 127 -10.37 2.21 4.83
N ARG A 128 -11.44 1.62 5.40
CA ARG A 128 -12.82 1.93 4.98
C ARG A 128 -13.19 3.42 5.20
N VAL A 129 -12.72 4.05 6.28
CA VAL A 129 -12.92 5.49 6.50
C VAL A 129 -12.17 6.30 5.43
N ILE A 130 -10.97 5.90 5.04
CA ILE A 130 -10.21 6.53 3.94
C ILE A 130 -11.02 6.50 2.65
N GLU A 131 -11.53 5.34 2.26
CA GLU A 131 -12.32 5.16 1.04
C GLU A 131 -13.65 5.94 1.04
N SER A 132 -14.26 6.16 2.21
CA SER A 132 -15.55 6.85 2.34
C SER A 132 -15.43 8.35 2.61
N THR A 133 -14.23 8.87 2.92
CA THR A 133 -14.00 10.29 3.25
C THR A 133 -13.34 10.98 2.07
N PRO A 134 -14.02 11.93 1.36
CA PRO A 134 -13.49 12.53 0.12
C PRO A 134 -12.10 13.16 0.27
N ALA A 135 -11.81 13.83 1.39
CA ALA A 135 -10.51 14.45 1.64
C ALA A 135 -9.39 13.42 1.78
N LEU A 136 -9.63 12.34 2.53
CA LEU A 136 -8.69 11.25 2.71
C LEU A 136 -8.49 10.45 1.43
N LEU A 137 -9.57 10.15 0.71
CA LEU A 137 -9.50 9.46 -0.57
C LEU A 137 -8.68 10.27 -1.59
N ALA A 138 -8.90 11.59 -1.68
CA ALA A 138 -8.11 12.45 -2.57
C ALA A 138 -6.61 12.46 -2.19
N ALA A 139 -6.28 12.47 -0.91
CA ALA A 139 -4.91 12.41 -0.43
C ALA A 139 -4.28 11.02 -0.70
N HIS A 140 -5.04 9.95 -0.51
CA HIS A 140 -4.62 8.58 -0.82
C HIS A 140 -4.36 8.39 -2.32
N LEU A 141 -5.26 8.85 -3.18
CA LEU A 141 -5.07 8.76 -4.64
C LEU A 141 -3.87 9.57 -5.15
N ARG A 142 -3.59 10.75 -4.58
CA ARG A 142 -2.34 11.48 -4.90
C ARG A 142 -1.11 10.68 -4.51
N ARG A 143 -1.14 10.06 -3.34
CA ARG A 143 -0.04 9.22 -2.89
C ARG A 143 0.16 8.00 -3.77
N SER A 144 -0.93 7.35 -4.18
CA SER A 144 -0.88 6.24 -5.14
C SER A 144 -0.26 6.65 -6.47
N ALA A 145 -0.56 7.85 -6.97
CA ALA A 145 0.06 8.37 -8.19
C ALA A 145 1.58 8.61 -8.02
N GLU A 146 2.02 9.09 -6.85
CA GLU A 146 3.46 9.23 -6.53
C GLU A 146 4.16 7.86 -6.50
N LEU A 147 3.52 6.84 -5.92
CA LEU A 147 4.03 5.47 -5.93
C LEU A 147 4.09 4.90 -7.35
N GLU A 148 3.07 5.16 -8.18
CA GLU A 148 3.06 4.73 -9.59
C GLU A 148 4.26 5.30 -10.35
N GLU A 149 4.63 6.57 -10.16
CA GLU A 149 5.84 7.15 -10.76
C GLU A 149 7.13 6.51 -10.22
N GLU A 150 7.21 6.26 -8.92
CA GLU A 150 8.34 5.56 -8.31
C GLU A 150 8.51 4.14 -8.87
N LEU A 151 7.43 3.36 -8.95
CA LEU A 151 7.43 2.01 -9.52
C LEU A 151 7.77 2.01 -11.01
N ALA A 152 7.29 3.00 -11.77
CA ALA A 152 7.63 3.15 -13.19
C ALA A 152 9.13 3.37 -13.38
N GLY A 153 9.75 4.20 -12.52
CA GLY A 153 11.20 4.39 -12.50
C GLY A 153 11.95 3.09 -12.19
N ILE A 154 11.51 2.33 -11.19
CA ILE A 154 12.11 1.04 -10.84
C ILE A 154 12.01 0.04 -12.01
N ILE A 155 10.85 -0.06 -12.65
CA ILE A 155 10.65 -0.96 -13.80
C ILE A 155 11.51 -0.52 -14.99
N ALA A 156 11.60 0.79 -15.27
CA ALA A 156 12.46 1.32 -16.34
C ALA A 156 13.93 0.98 -16.10
N GLU A 157 14.43 1.18 -14.89
CA GLU A 157 15.81 0.83 -14.51
C GLU A 157 16.09 -0.67 -14.70
N ARG A 158 15.17 -1.54 -14.27
CA ARG A 158 15.29 -3.00 -14.43
C ARG A 158 15.38 -3.44 -15.89
N GLU A 159 14.62 -2.78 -16.76
CA GLU A 159 14.54 -3.11 -18.20
C GLU A 159 15.56 -2.33 -19.05
N GLY A 160 16.40 -1.49 -18.45
CA GLY A 160 17.36 -0.64 -19.16
C GLY A 160 16.70 0.40 -20.06
N LEU A 161 15.52 0.91 -19.65
CA LEU A 161 14.73 1.90 -20.37
C LEU A 161 14.89 3.29 -19.75
N ASP A 162 14.69 4.31 -20.55
CA ASP A 162 14.55 5.69 -20.08
C ASP A 162 13.07 5.97 -19.84
N VAL A 163 12.69 6.17 -18.56
CA VAL A 163 11.30 6.39 -18.14
C VAL A 163 10.68 7.66 -18.75
N ASP A 164 11.48 8.63 -19.17
CA ASP A 164 10.98 9.89 -19.74
C ASP A 164 10.66 9.78 -21.22
N THR A 165 11.27 8.85 -21.92
CA THR A 165 11.11 8.66 -23.38
C THR A 165 10.33 7.41 -23.72
N ASP A 166 10.35 6.36 -22.89
CA ASP A 166 9.62 5.12 -23.10
C ASP A 166 8.35 5.05 -22.23
N PRO A 167 7.14 5.05 -22.80
CA PRO A 167 5.90 5.05 -22.03
C PRO A 167 5.54 3.70 -21.40
N ARG A 168 6.19 2.59 -21.80
CA ARG A 168 5.82 1.22 -21.36
C ARG A 168 5.86 1.03 -19.84
N PRO A 169 6.86 1.50 -19.10
CA PRO A 169 6.86 1.39 -17.64
C PRO A 169 5.66 2.09 -16.98
N ARG A 170 5.35 3.32 -17.39
CA ARG A 170 4.22 4.09 -16.86
C ARG A 170 2.88 3.44 -17.20
N ILE A 171 2.70 2.96 -18.42
CA ILE A 171 1.47 2.26 -18.85
C ILE A 171 1.27 0.98 -18.03
N LEU A 172 2.32 0.18 -17.87
CA LEU A 172 2.26 -1.06 -17.10
C LEU A 172 1.88 -0.79 -15.63
N VAL A 173 2.56 0.15 -14.99
CA VAL A 173 2.34 0.48 -13.57
C VAL A 173 0.97 1.11 -13.36
N ALA A 174 0.51 1.99 -14.25
CA ALA A 174 -0.84 2.56 -14.18
C ALA A 174 -1.94 1.50 -14.31
N ALA A 175 -1.77 0.52 -15.21
CA ALA A 175 -2.68 -0.62 -15.32
C ALA A 175 -2.66 -1.47 -14.05
N PHE A 176 -1.49 -1.78 -13.53
CA PHE A 176 -1.30 -2.51 -12.27
C PHE A 176 -1.96 -1.78 -11.08
N GLY A 177 -1.69 -0.48 -10.89
CA GLY A 177 -2.31 0.34 -9.84
C GLY A 177 -3.84 0.40 -9.98
N GLY A 178 -4.36 0.48 -11.22
CA GLY A 178 -5.79 0.37 -11.49
C GLY A 178 -6.41 -0.94 -11.00
N VAL A 179 -5.71 -2.05 -11.18
CA VAL A 179 -6.15 -3.37 -10.69
C VAL A 179 -6.17 -3.44 -9.17
N ILE A 180 -5.14 -2.93 -8.50
CA ILE A 180 -5.09 -2.85 -7.03
C ILE A 180 -6.28 -2.03 -6.51
N ARG A 181 -6.56 -0.87 -7.08
CA ARG A 181 -7.72 -0.03 -6.71
C ARG A 181 -9.07 -0.73 -6.92
N VAL A 182 -9.21 -1.58 -7.93
CA VAL A 182 -10.42 -2.39 -8.13
C VAL A 182 -10.56 -3.41 -6.99
N ALA A 183 -9.50 -4.10 -6.60
CA ALA A 183 -9.52 -5.05 -5.49
C ALA A 183 -9.88 -4.36 -4.16
N GLU A 184 -9.24 -3.23 -3.86
CA GLU A 184 -9.49 -2.45 -2.64
C GLU A 184 -10.92 -1.93 -2.53
N ARG A 185 -11.48 -1.38 -3.61
CA ARG A 185 -12.88 -0.92 -3.65
C ARG A 185 -13.87 -2.07 -3.46
N ARG A 186 -13.63 -3.21 -4.09
CA ARG A 186 -14.50 -4.38 -3.92
C ARG A 186 -14.46 -4.90 -2.49
N TRP A 187 -13.25 -4.92 -1.91
CA TRP A 187 -13.07 -5.33 -0.52
C TRP A 187 -13.75 -4.35 0.45
N SER A 188 -13.55 -3.04 0.31
CA SER A 188 -14.12 -2.03 1.21
C SER A 188 -15.66 -1.96 1.15
N ALA A 189 -16.26 -2.36 0.01
CA ALA A 189 -17.70 -2.47 -0.17
C ALA A 189 -18.29 -3.82 0.31
N GLY A 190 -17.44 -4.80 0.64
CA GLY A 190 -17.84 -6.12 1.11
C GLY A 190 -18.10 -6.19 2.61
N ASP A 191 -18.61 -7.33 3.05
CA ASP A 191 -18.89 -7.60 4.46
C ASP A 191 -17.68 -8.19 5.20
N ASP A 192 -16.79 -8.91 4.49
CA ASP A 192 -15.57 -9.47 5.04
C ASP A 192 -14.39 -8.48 4.90
N LEU A 193 -14.01 -7.90 6.03
CA LEU A 193 -12.88 -6.95 6.13
C LEU A 193 -11.57 -7.60 6.57
N SER A 194 -11.44 -8.91 6.46
CA SER A 194 -10.20 -9.60 6.77
C SER A 194 -9.11 -9.27 5.73
N THR A 195 -7.86 -9.35 6.15
CA THR A 195 -6.70 -9.21 5.26
C THR A 195 -6.64 -10.34 4.24
N GLU A 196 -7.17 -11.52 4.59
CA GLU A 196 -7.21 -12.67 3.69
C GLU A 196 -8.21 -12.44 2.55
N ALA A 197 -9.38 -11.85 2.83
CA ALA A 197 -10.33 -11.45 1.80
C ALA A 197 -9.73 -10.42 0.83
N LEU A 198 -8.98 -9.44 1.33
CA LEU A 198 -8.28 -8.47 0.48
C LEU A 198 -7.19 -9.13 -0.36
N ARG A 199 -6.37 -10.01 0.23
CA ARG A 199 -5.34 -10.78 -0.48
C ARG A 199 -5.93 -11.59 -1.63
N GLU A 200 -7.03 -12.30 -1.38
CA GLU A 200 -7.69 -13.12 -2.40
C GLU A 200 -8.27 -12.28 -3.53
N LEU A 201 -8.86 -11.12 -3.21
CA LEU A 201 -9.33 -10.17 -4.21
C LEU A 201 -8.17 -9.61 -5.05
N MET A 202 -7.06 -9.24 -4.41
CA MET A 202 -5.86 -8.77 -5.12
C MET A 202 -5.34 -9.86 -6.05
N ARG A 203 -5.18 -11.09 -5.57
CA ARG A 203 -4.73 -12.23 -6.38
C ARG A 203 -5.64 -12.43 -7.58
N THR A 204 -6.94 -12.50 -7.37
CA THR A 204 -7.94 -12.67 -8.44
C THR A 204 -7.87 -11.54 -9.47
N CYS A 205 -7.81 -10.28 -9.02
CA CYS A 205 -7.74 -9.14 -9.94
C CYS A 205 -6.42 -9.13 -10.73
N LEU A 206 -5.29 -9.44 -10.09
CA LEU A 206 -3.98 -9.50 -10.74
C LEU A 206 -3.89 -10.64 -11.78
N ASP A 207 -4.51 -11.79 -11.51
CA ASP A 207 -4.57 -12.90 -12.47
C ASP A 207 -5.36 -12.54 -13.74
N HIS A 208 -6.27 -11.56 -13.65
CA HIS A 208 -7.08 -11.11 -14.78
C HIS A 208 -6.47 -9.94 -15.58
N VAL A 209 -5.43 -9.26 -15.09
CA VAL A 209 -4.90 -8.06 -15.77
C VAL A 209 -4.36 -8.36 -17.17
N GLY A 210 -3.55 -9.40 -17.31
CA GLY A 210 -3.00 -9.81 -18.62
C GLY A 210 -4.12 -10.21 -19.61
N PRO A 211 -4.98 -11.17 -19.28
CA PRO A 211 -6.12 -11.53 -20.12
C PRO A 211 -7.05 -10.36 -20.47
N ALA A 212 -7.36 -9.48 -19.52
CA ALA A 212 -8.25 -8.35 -19.74
C ALA A 212 -7.68 -7.31 -20.73
N LEU A 213 -6.37 -7.13 -20.75
CA LEU A 213 -5.71 -6.17 -21.64
C LEU A 213 -5.31 -6.78 -22.99
N ALA A 214 -5.08 -8.11 -23.06
CA ALA A 214 -4.61 -8.79 -24.25
C ALA A 214 -5.71 -9.17 -25.23
N THR A 215 -6.98 -9.26 -24.78
CA THR A 215 -8.08 -9.80 -25.60
C THR A 215 -9.30 -8.90 -25.60
N ASN A 216 -9.98 -8.84 -26.77
CA ASN A 216 -11.34 -8.30 -26.89
C ASN A 216 -12.34 -9.28 -26.23
N TRP A 217 -12.39 -9.30 -24.90
CA TRP A 217 -13.36 -10.12 -24.19
C TRP A 217 -14.77 -9.59 -24.46
N ARG A 218 -15.62 -10.48 -24.99
CA ARG A 218 -17.07 -10.26 -25.12
C ARG A 218 -17.74 -11.37 -24.34
N THR A 219 -18.69 -11.02 -23.48
CA THR A 219 -19.64 -12.02 -22.97
C THR A 219 -20.40 -12.53 -24.18
N GLY A 220 -20.26 -13.83 -24.48
CA GLY A 220 -20.85 -14.44 -25.66
C GLY A 220 -22.33 -14.10 -25.76
N GLY A 221 -22.69 -13.29 -26.73
CA GLY A 221 -24.06 -13.19 -27.20
C GLY A 221 -24.48 -14.57 -27.71
N SER A 222 -25.56 -15.14 -27.17
CA SER A 222 -26.20 -16.30 -27.75
C SER A 222 -26.34 -16.12 -29.26
N PRO A 223 -25.97 -17.10 -30.08
CA PRO A 223 -26.24 -17.01 -31.50
C PRO A 223 -27.77 -16.89 -31.67
N ASN A 224 -28.17 -15.76 -32.24
CA ASN A 224 -29.55 -15.47 -32.57
C ASN A 224 -30.08 -16.60 -33.47
N ARG A 225 -30.91 -17.47 -32.91
CA ARG A 225 -31.74 -18.41 -33.69
C ARG A 225 -32.83 -17.59 -34.36
N HIS A 226 -32.54 -17.06 -35.50
CA HIS A 226 -33.58 -16.60 -36.45
C HIS A 226 -33.13 -17.01 -37.85
N ASN A 227 -33.64 -18.12 -38.32
CA ASN A 227 -34.38 -18.23 -39.55
C ASN A 227 -34.50 -19.70 -39.96
N GLU A 228 -35.63 -20.30 -39.65
CA GLU A 228 -36.22 -21.34 -40.48
C GLU A 228 -37.73 -21.05 -40.50
N THR A 229 -38.15 -20.47 -41.59
CA THR A 229 -39.49 -20.66 -42.21
C THR A 229 -39.35 -20.53 -43.69
#